data_38d32c58a483b608ea9a2624b9c05290
#
_entry.id   38d32c58a483b608ea9a2624b9c05290
#
_cell.length_a   1.000
_cell.length_b   1.000
_cell.length_c   1.000
_cell.angle_alpha   90.00
_cell.angle_beta   90.00
_cell.angle_gamma   90.00
#
_symmetry.space_group_name_H-M   'P 1'
#
loop_
_entity.id
_entity.type
_entity.pdbx_description
1 polymer ?
#
loop_
_entity_poly.entity_id
_entity_poly.type
_entity_poly.pdbx_seq_one_letter_code
_entity_poly.pdbx_strand_id
1 'polypeptide(L)'
;MRSKLVNTLAVRGLLVAIPLLAATTSLHAQTSKTSNASSQFQIGSSLEAIADPNIPRPTTKPCVVTLLSNQAFENFNNPTYTYTPPAQCPGPWAKVVFTADFSIQPGVQFDRTGQLFLGDVNIYFGTTAEPLHTQTDTWHVERDLTDYTALFKTPQSGFASLGNIIGEDGLNSIIFGTFKLEFYPANFINPAPRTAEVVLPVTQAGNDSVILNNANPEYTETFTLPANVESAYLDVIAQSQNQEEQWFLCLPNAVASSLGDCGNTAFRQVNISIDGAPAGVAPVFPWIYTGGVDPGLWSPIPGVQTLNLLPYRVDLTPFAGVLSNGQPHIVGVTVYNAFQYFSTVATLLLYEDHGSKKVTGELTENTLTDPNPVIVNNVTFDASGDASGGATVTSAQNFTIAGFVNTSHGRVSTKIQEKVNFSNVQTVTSTATQFGQSAVQTSTVNAKTTTQIGFLATSKETNVSYPFNINYLETLQANGDIDQVSTVGQNFLRDETETLEGFPIFHSSVSNELTSGDTAVFVASPTGFSLGPNSGQTSKQTYIFKDSLGNCYSRTLNAANNELTSVADQKECKPHFFF
;
A
#
# COMPACT_ATOMS: atom_id res chain seq x y z
N MET A 1 -45.09 0.47 51.04
CA MET A 1 -43.80 -0.24 51.00
C MET A 1 -43.76 -1.18 49.81
N ARG A 2 -43.48 -0.72 48.64
CA ARG A 2 -43.11 -1.49 47.44
C ARG A 2 -42.63 -0.48 46.41
N SER A 3 -41.32 -0.26 46.31
CA SER A 3 -40.66 0.26 45.12
C SER A 3 -39.19 0.57 45.50
N LYS A 4 -38.32 -0.39 45.31
CA LYS A 4 -36.85 -0.24 45.22
C LYS A 4 -36.24 -1.63 45.05
N LEU A 5 -36.32 -2.22 43.88
CA LEU A 5 -35.51 -3.42 43.54
C LEU A 5 -35.65 -3.74 42.01
N VAL A 6 -35.35 -2.81 41.13
CA VAL A 6 -35.26 -3.12 39.69
C VAL A 6 -34.06 -2.42 38.99
N ASN A 7 -33.26 -1.63 39.69
CA ASN A 7 -32.23 -0.82 39.02
C ASN A 7 -30.77 -1.27 39.24
N THR A 8 -30.49 -2.53 39.54
CA THR A 8 -29.10 -2.95 39.84
C THR A 8 -28.58 -4.10 38.94
N LEU A 9 -29.36 -4.55 37.94
CA LEU A 9 -28.94 -5.65 37.05
C LEU A 9 -28.68 -5.24 35.60
N ALA A 10 -29.01 -4.02 35.19
CA ALA A 10 -28.80 -3.54 33.84
C ALA A 10 -27.40 -2.91 33.56
N VAL A 11 -26.63 -2.61 34.61
CA VAL A 11 -25.34 -1.89 34.50
C VAL A 11 -24.14 -2.84 34.44
N ARG A 12 -24.29 -4.12 34.78
CA ARG A 12 -23.18 -5.08 34.73
C ARG A 12 -23.01 -5.83 33.43
N GLY A 13 -23.97 -5.74 32.50
CA GLY A 13 -23.88 -6.37 31.18
C GLY A 13 -23.19 -5.52 30.11
N LEU A 14 -23.07 -4.22 30.34
CA LEU A 14 -22.54 -3.28 29.31
C LEU A 14 -21.01 -3.10 29.35
N LEU A 15 -20.35 -3.56 30.40
CA LEU A 15 -18.90 -3.35 30.60
C LEU A 15 -18.01 -4.48 30.06
N VAL A 16 -18.59 -5.59 29.56
CA VAL A 16 -17.81 -6.73 29.03
C VAL A 16 -17.67 -6.69 27.50
N ALA A 17 -18.49 -5.89 26.81
CA ALA A 17 -18.45 -5.80 25.34
C ALA A 17 -17.47 -4.74 24.79
N ILE A 18 -16.92 -3.88 25.65
CA ILE A 18 -16.04 -2.77 25.24
C ILE A 18 -14.63 -3.19 24.79
N PRO A 19 -14.02 -4.31 25.23
CA PRO A 19 -12.67 -4.67 24.77
C PRO A 19 -12.59 -5.16 23.32
N LEU A 20 -13.68 -5.67 22.72
CA LEU A 20 -13.64 -6.20 21.35
C LEU A 20 -13.77 -5.11 20.27
N LEU A 21 -14.26 -3.93 20.62
CA LEU A 21 -14.40 -2.81 19.67
C LEU A 21 -13.09 -2.03 19.44
N ALA A 22 -12.07 -2.25 20.27
CA ALA A 22 -10.81 -1.50 20.19
C ALA A 22 -9.80 -2.08 19.17
N ALA A 23 -10.13 -3.18 18.49
CA ALA A 23 -9.16 -3.89 17.64
C ALA A 23 -9.08 -3.38 16.19
N THR A 24 -9.88 -2.39 15.78
CA THR A 24 -9.95 -1.98 14.37
C THR A 24 -9.65 -0.52 14.08
N THR A 25 -9.27 0.29 15.07
CA THR A 25 -9.07 1.73 14.83
C THR A 25 -7.61 2.13 14.85
N SER A 26 -6.86 1.77 13.84
CA SER A 26 -5.46 2.19 13.72
C SER A 26 -5.26 3.56 13.08
N LEU A 27 -6.30 4.36 12.85
CA LEU A 27 -6.18 5.72 12.29
C LEU A 27 -6.97 6.76 13.10
N HIS A 28 -6.62 6.91 14.39
CA HIS A 28 -7.07 8.09 15.12
C HIS A 28 -6.14 9.26 14.80
N ALA A 29 -6.51 10.08 13.83
CA ALA A 29 -5.89 11.39 13.65
C ALA A 29 -6.30 12.29 14.84
N GLN A 30 -5.52 12.31 15.91
CA GLN A 30 -5.66 13.36 16.90
C GLN A 30 -5.24 14.69 16.25
N THR A 31 -6.05 15.74 16.42
CA THR A 31 -5.66 17.10 16.08
C THR A 31 -4.41 17.47 16.88
N SER A 32 -3.23 17.16 16.37
CA SER A 32 -2.04 17.86 16.79
C SER A 32 -2.25 19.33 16.37
N LYS A 33 -2.13 20.25 17.31
CA LYS A 33 -1.88 21.65 16.94
C LYS A 33 -0.67 21.60 16.02
N THR A 34 -0.92 21.80 14.74
CA THR A 34 0.09 21.86 13.71
C THR A 34 1.15 22.88 14.13
N SER A 35 2.29 22.42 14.59
CA SER A 35 3.52 23.21 14.45
C SER A 35 3.63 23.52 12.96
N ASN A 36 3.72 24.78 12.62
CA ASN A 36 3.76 25.37 11.28
C ASN A 36 4.38 24.44 10.23
N ALA A 37 3.55 23.61 9.58
CA ALA A 37 3.98 22.73 8.48
C ALA A 37 4.40 23.51 7.22
N SER A 38 4.20 24.82 7.20
CA SER A 38 4.60 25.70 6.09
C SER A 38 6.12 25.88 5.94
N SER A 39 6.94 25.40 6.90
CA SER A 39 8.40 25.48 6.79
C SER A 39 9.04 24.27 6.08
N GLN A 40 8.27 23.23 5.77
CA GLN A 40 8.77 22.00 5.15
C GLN A 40 8.83 22.08 3.61
N PHE A 41 8.02 22.95 3.00
CA PHE A 41 7.92 23.08 1.54
C PHE A 41 8.48 24.44 1.09
N GLN A 42 9.32 24.39 0.07
CA GLN A 42 9.89 25.59 -0.54
C GLN A 42 9.20 25.88 -1.87
N ILE A 43 8.41 26.95 -1.94
CA ILE A 43 7.81 27.43 -3.18
C ILE A 43 8.90 27.87 -4.16
N GLY A 44 8.76 27.49 -5.43
CA GLY A 44 9.80 27.71 -6.47
C GLY A 44 10.94 26.68 -6.41
N SER A 45 10.74 25.57 -5.70
CA SER A 45 11.70 24.48 -5.59
C SER A 45 11.23 23.24 -6.34
N SER A 46 12.18 22.48 -6.87
CA SER A 46 11.98 21.15 -7.46
C SER A 46 12.19 20.01 -6.45
N LEU A 47 12.40 20.33 -5.16
CA LEU A 47 12.54 19.31 -4.12
C LEU A 47 11.24 18.54 -3.91
N GLU A 48 11.36 17.26 -3.62
CA GLU A 48 10.22 16.35 -3.42
C GLU A 48 9.19 16.90 -2.43
N ALA A 49 7.94 16.90 -2.85
CA ALA A 49 6.81 17.41 -2.09
C ALA A 49 5.67 16.38 -2.06
N ILE A 50 5.34 15.87 -0.87
CA ILE A 50 4.35 14.83 -0.64
C ILE A 50 3.16 15.42 0.13
N ALA A 51 1.93 15.19 -0.36
CA ALA A 51 0.72 15.68 0.30
C ALA A 51 0.28 14.83 1.49
N ASP A 52 0.78 13.62 1.63
CA ASP A 52 0.38 12.66 2.65
C ASP A 52 0.65 13.21 4.06
N PRO A 53 -0.22 12.90 5.06
CA PRO A 53 -0.02 13.34 6.43
C PRO A 53 1.09 12.54 7.12
N ASN A 54 1.75 13.17 8.07
CA ASN A 54 2.54 12.43 9.05
C ASN A 54 1.63 11.56 9.93
N ILE A 55 2.13 10.42 10.37
CA ILE A 55 1.40 9.55 11.31
C ILE A 55 1.11 10.33 12.61
N PRO A 56 -0.14 10.37 13.08
CA PRO A 56 -0.49 11.06 14.32
C PRO A 56 0.24 10.48 15.54
N ARG A 57 0.77 11.37 16.40
CA ARG A 57 1.54 11.00 17.59
C ARG A 57 0.73 11.21 18.88
N PRO A 58 0.84 10.30 19.86
CA PRO A 58 0.42 10.58 21.23
C PRO A 58 1.21 11.76 21.82
N THR A 59 0.66 12.35 22.88
CA THR A 59 1.32 13.47 23.59
C THR A 59 2.49 13.03 24.48
N THR A 60 2.70 11.73 24.66
CA THR A 60 3.84 11.18 25.40
C THR A 60 5.14 11.35 24.62
N LYS A 61 6.25 11.59 25.34
CA LYS A 61 7.58 11.68 24.71
C LYS A 61 8.01 10.28 24.22
N PRO A 62 8.41 10.14 22.95
CA PRO A 62 8.84 8.84 22.43
C PRO A 62 10.23 8.44 22.94
N CYS A 63 10.46 7.13 23.01
CA CYS A 63 11.80 6.58 22.94
C CYS A 63 12.14 6.31 21.48
N VAL A 64 13.28 6.80 21.03
CA VAL A 64 13.71 6.67 19.62
C VAL A 64 14.85 5.65 19.54
N VAL A 65 14.70 4.70 18.64
CA VAL A 65 15.76 3.75 18.28
C VAL A 65 16.15 3.99 16.83
N THR A 66 17.40 4.34 16.60
CA THR A 66 17.95 4.46 15.24
C THR A 66 18.40 3.09 14.76
N LEU A 67 17.87 2.64 13.63
CA LEU A 67 18.22 1.37 12.99
C LEU A 67 19.47 1.55 12.11
N LEU A 68 19.44 2.53 11.22
CA LEU A 68 20.56 2.94 10.38
C LEU A 68 20.65 4.47 10.38
N SER A 69 21.84 5.03 10.32
CA SER A 69 22.07 6.48 10.36
C SER A 69 22.94 6.93 9.20
N ASN A 70 22.39 7.78 8.33
CA ASN A 70 23.04 8.31 7.14
C ASN A 70 23.76 7.21 6.33
N GLN A 71 23.07 6.08 6.16
CA GLN A 71 23.58 4.91 5.44
C GLN A 71 23.64 5.22 3.96
N ALA A 72 24.83 5.12 3.38
CA ALA A 72 25.00 5.17 1.92
C ALA A 72 24.57 3.86 1.28
N PHE A 73 23.79 3.95 0.21
CA PHE A 73 23.40 2.82 -0.63
C PHE A 73 24.08 2.96 -1.99
N GLU A 74 24.95 2.00 -2.28
CA GLU A 74 25.72 1.91 -3.50
C GLU A 74 26.08 0.45 -3.80
N ASN A 75 26.01 0.06 -5.06
CA ASN A 75 26.44 -1.25 -5.57
C ASN A 75 25.88 -2.45 -4.78
N PHE A 76 24.58 -2.39 -4.44
CA PHE A 76 23.86 -3.45 -3.70
C PHE A 76 24.47 -3.81 -2.34
N ASN A 77 25.06 -2.85 -1.65
CA ASN A 77 25.66 -3.05 -0.33
C ASN A 77 24.61 -3.21 0.78
N ASN A 78 23.67 -4.12 0.65
CA ASN A 78 22.55 -4.33 1.57
C ASN A 78 23.00 -4.35 3.06
N PRO A 79 22.96 -3.23 3.79
CA PRO A 79 23.48 -3.14 5.16
C PRO A 79 22.59 -3.91 6.12
N THR A 80 23.26 -4.60 7.07
CA THR A 80 22.57 -5.28 8.17
C THR A 80 22.63 -4.44 9.44
N TYR A 81 21.64 -4.62 10.31
CA TYR A 81 21.59 -3.97 11.62
C TYR A 81 20.99 -4.87 12.69
N THR A 82 21.18 -4.50 13.93
CA THR A 82 20.57 -5.19 15.07
C THR A 82 19.67 -4.21 15.82
N TYR A 83 18.42 -4.61 16.01
CA TYR A 83 17.47 -3.93 16.87
C TYR A 83 17.52 -4.50 18.28
N THR A 84 17.51 -3.63 19.28
CA THR A 84 17.34 -4.01 20.68
C THR A 84 16.22 -3.16 21.29
N PRO A 85 15.23 -3.77 21.97
CA PRO A 85 14.16 -3.02 22.64
C PRO A 85 14.72 -1.96 23.57
N PRO A 86 14.16 -0.73 23.57
CA PRO A 86 14.68 0.36 24.41
C PRO A 86 14.38 0.09 25.89
N ALA A 87 15.42 -0.20 26.67
CA ALA A 87 15.30 -0.55 28.10
C ALA A 87 14.62 0.54 28.94
N GLN A 88 14.73 1.81 28.55
CA GLN A 88 14.09 2.95 29.21
C GLN A 88 12.60 3.10 28.88
N CYS A 89 12.06 2.27 27.98
CA CYS A 89 10.69 2.37 27.46
C CYS A 89 10.17 0.98 27.06
N PRO A 90 10.02 0.08 28.03
CA PRO A 90 9.80 -1.36 27.77
C PRO A 90 8.39 -1.70 27.25
N GLY A 91 7.51 -0.72 27.08
CA GLY A 91 6.10 -0.94 26.76
C GLY A 91 5.23 -1.08 28.02
N PRO A 92 3.88 -1.17 27.91
CA PRO A 92 3.16 -1.18 26.63
C PRO A 92 3.23 0.18 25.91
N TRP A 93 3.14 0.14 24.57
CA TRP A 93 3.19 1.35 23.74
C TRP A 93 1.80 1.69 23.17
N ALA A 94 1.46 2.98 23.22
CA ALA A 94 0.25 3.50 22.60
C ALA A 94 0.39 3.62 21.08
N LYS A 95 1.65 3.81 20.61
CA LYS A 95 1.97 3.95 19.19
C LYS A 95 3.42 3.53 18.94
N VAL A 96 3.66 2.91 17.79
CA VAL A 96 5.00 2.69 17.24
C VAL A 96 5.01 3.28 15.82
N VAL A 97 5.92 4.23 15.57
CA VAL A 97 6.06 4.86 14.26
C VAL A 97 7.43 4.58 13.70
N PHE A 98 7.46 4.08 12.50
CA PHE A 98 8.67 4.05 11.68
C PHE A 98 8.82 5.37 10.93
N THR A 99 10.05 5.91 10.90
CA THR A 99 10.40 7.08 10.11
C THR A 99 11.61 6.80 9.26
N ALA A 100 11.61 7.27 8.03
CA ALA A 100 12.77 7.23 7.14
C ALA A 100 13.00 8.61 6.52
N ASP A 101 14.21 9.13 6.72
CA ASP A 101 14.72 10.34 6.09
C ASP A 101 15.71 9.92 4.99
N PHE A 102 15.38 10.21 3.75
CA PHE A 102 16.23 9.91 2.60
C PHE A 102 16.83 11.17 2.00
N SER A 103 17.98 11.01 1.34
CA SER A 103 18.53 12.01 0.43
C SER A 103 19.24 11.35 -0.74
N ILE A 104 19.24 12.02 -1.89
CA ILE A 104 19.97 11.61 -3.09
C ILE A 104 20.87 12.75 -3.55
N GLN A 105 22.12 12.41 -3.87
CA GLN A 105 23.11 13.39 -4.36
C GLN A 105 22.74 13.90 -5.76
N PRO A 106 23.15 15.13 -6.12
CA PRO A 106 23.02 15.62 -7.49
C PRO A 106 23.75 14.70 -8.48
N GLY A 107 23.16 14.47 -9.64
CA GLY A 107 23.81 13.66 -10.67
C GLY A 107 22.85 12.92 -11.56
N VAL A 108 23.22 11.71 -11.93
CA VAL A 108 22.44 10.80 -12.78
C VAL A 108 22.20 9.51 -12.01
N GLN A 109 20.97 9.12 -11.87
CA GLN A 109 20.50 7.84 -11.32
C GLN A 109 19.07 7.60 -11.79
N PHE A 110 18.62 6.35 -11.71
CA PHE A 110 17.22 5.99 -11.85
C PHE A 110 16.57 5.84 -10.45
N ASP A 111 15.26 5.88 -10.41
CA ASP A 111 14.51 5.46 -9.24
C ASP A 111 14.83 4.00 -8.87
N ARG A 112 14.91 3.72 -7.59
CA ARG A 112 15.28 2.42 -7.05
C ARG A 112 14.25 1.92 -6.06
N THR A 113 14.05 0.61 -6.03
CA THR A 113 13.27 -0.02 -4.98
C THR A 113 14.07 -0.05 -3.68
N GLY A 114 13.45 0.41 -2.59
CA GLY A 114 14.00 0.36 -1.25
C GLY A 114 13.10 -0.43 -0.30
N GLN A 115 13.70 -1.33 0.48
CA GLN A 115 13.01 -2.16 1.45
C GLN A 115 13.79 -2.21 2.77
N LEU A 116 13.06 -2.35 3.88
CA LEU A 116 13.65 -2.55 5.20
C LEU A 116 12.95 -3.71 5.89
N PHE A 117 13.75 -4.65 6.40
CA PHE A 117 13.28 -5.85 7.09
C PHE A 117 13.80 -5.90 8.52
N LEU A 118 12.96 -6.37 9.43
CA LEU A 118 13.30 -6.63 10.83
C LEU A 118 12.74 -8.00 11.22
N GLY A 119 13.59 -8.94 11.64
CA GLY A 119 13.16 -10.32 11.90
C GLY A 119 12.47 -10.93 10.68
N ASP A 120 12.99 -10.67 9.48
CA ASP A 120 12.44 -11.05 8.17
C ASP A 120 11.06 -10.44 7.82
N VAL A 121 10.46 -9.65 8.72
CA VAL A 121 9.22 -8.91 8.47
C VAL A 121 9.54 -7.61 7.74
N ASN A 122 8.85 -7.33 6.62
CA ASN A 122 8.97 -6.06 5.92
C ASN A 122 8.33 -4.94 6.75
N ILE A 123 9.12 -3.94 7.13
CA ILE A 123 8.65 -2.75 7.87
C ILE A 123 8.63 -1.48 7.02
N TYR A 124 9.25 -1.49 5.84
CA TYR A 124 9.19 -0.43 4.83
C TYR A 124 9.36 -1.02 3.44
N PHE A 125 8.62 -0.49 2.48
CA PHE A 125 8.73 -0.77 1.07
C PHE A 125 8.35 0.51 0.29
N GLY A 126 9.20 0.98 -0.60
CA GLY A 126 8.97 2.16 -1.42
C GLY A 126 9.95 2.23 -2.58
N THR A 127 9.78 3.23 -3.44
CA THR A 127 10.80 3.62 -4.41
C THR A 127 11.52 4.90 -3.95
N THR A 128 12.54 5.31 -4.67
CA THR A 128 13.31 6.53 -4.38
C THR A 128 12.91 7.63 -5.34
N ALA A 129 13.18 8.89 -4.97
CA ALA A 129 13.15 9.98 -5.92
C ALA A 129 14.29 9.85 -6.94
N GLU A 130 14.10 10.38 -8.15
CA GLU A 130 15.20 10.60 -9.08
C GLU A 130 16.03 11.83 -8.68
N PRO A 131 17.36 11.84 -8.93
CA PRO A 131 18.19 12.96 -8.52
C PRO A 131 17.93 14.19 -9.37
N LEU A 132 17.99 15.34 -8.72
CA LEU A 132 18.14 16.62 -9.42
C LEU A 132 19.59 16.79 -9.89
N HIS A 133 19.81 17.41 -11.04
CA HIS A 133 21.16 17.52 -11.61
C HIS A 133 22.09 18.43 -10.81
N THR A 134 21.55 19.40 -10.07
CA THR A 134 22.34 20.51 -9.47
C THR A 134 22.27 20.60 -7.97
N GLN A 135 21.35 19.88 -7.32
CA GLN A 135 21.14 19.93 -5.87
C GLN A 135 20.75 18.58 -5.30
N THR A 136 21.04 18.37 -4.02
CA THR A 136 20.57 17.20 -3.28
C THR A 136 19.05 17.27 -3.11
N ASP A 137 18.36 16.19 -3.42
CA ASP A 137 16.97 16.03 -3.11
C ASP A 137 16.77 15.23 -1.80
N THR A 138 15.64 15.45 -1.13
CA THR A 138 15.33 14.83 0.17
C THR A 138 13.86 14.55 0.30
N TRP A 139 13.53 13.40 0.88
CA TRP A 139 12.15 13.06 1.21
C TRP A 139 12.04 12.33 2.54
N HIS A 140 10.86 12.41 3.14
CA HIS A 140 10.54 11.80 4.41
C HIS A 140 9.31 10.91 4.28
N VAL A 141 9.35 9.71 4.85
CA VAL A 141 8.22 8.79 4.89
C VAL A 141 8.01 8.25 6.30
N GLU A 142 6.74 7.91 6.61
CA GLU A 142 6.35 7.38 7.91
C GLU A 142 5.40 6.19 7.75
N ARG A 143 5.51 5.22 8.66
CA ARG A 143 4.56 4.11 8.79
C ARG A 143 4.11 3.93 10.23
N ASP A 144 2.81 3.66 10.39
CA ASP A 144 2.26 3.17 11.63
C ASP A 144 2.53 1.66 11.75
N LEU A 145 3.44 1.30 12.63
CA LEU A 145 3.78 -0.10 12.92
C LEU A 145 3.23 -0.56 14.27
N THR A 146 2.20 0.10 14.79
CA THR A 146 1.64 -0.23 16.11
C THR A 146 1.13 -1.67 16.16
N ASP A 147 0.48 -2.15 15.11
CA ASP A 147 0.02 -3.56 15.02
C ASP A 147 1.16 -4.58 14.99
N TYR A 148 2.36 -4.14 14.62
CA TYR A 148 3.59 -4.95 14.61
C TYR A 148 4.33 -4.96 15.95
N THR A 149 3.70 -4.49 17.03
CA THR A 149 4.30 -4.34 18.38
C THR A 149 4.99 -5.61 18.88
N ALA A 150 4.49 -6.80 18.56
CA ALA A 150 5.10 -8.07 18.97
C ALA A 150 6.53 -8.23 18.45
N LEU A 151 6.81 -7.77 17.23
CA LEU A 151 8.13 -7.79 16.61
C LEU A 151 9.18 -7.01 17.42
N PHE A 152 8.75 -5.94 18.10
CA PHE A 152 9.62 -5.03 18.83
C PHE A 152 9.86 -5.40 20.30
N LYS A 153 9.30 -6.50 20.79
CA LYS A 153 9.46 -6.93 22.19
C LYS A 153 10.76 -7.66 22.46
N THR A 154 11.42 -8.18 21.42
CA THR A 154 12.67 -8.94 21.53
C THR A 154 13.75 -8.38 20.60
N PRO A 155 15.04 -8.62 20.88
CA PRO A 155 16.10 -8.29 19.94
C PRO A 155 15.89 -9.00 18.60
N GLN A 156 16.14 -8.29 17.51
CA GLN A 156 15.98 -8.79 16.14
C GLN A 156 17.18 -8.37 15.28
N SER A 157 17.54 -9.20 14.31
CA SER A 157 18.38 -8.79 13.19
C SER A 157 17.52 -8.14 12.12
N GLY A 158 18.10 -7.23 11.36
CA GLY A 158 17.45 -6.62 10.22
C GLY A 158 18.45 -6.30 9.11
N PHE A 159 17.92 -5.99 7.95
CA PHE A 159 18.70 -5.52 6.80
C PHE A 159 17.88 -4.52 5.98
N ALA A 160 18.59 -3.69 5.22
CA ALA A 160 17.99 -2.84 4.20
C ALA A 160 18.43 -3.32 2.83
N SER A 161 17.50 -3.34 1.87
CA SER A 161 17.75 -3.63 0.47
C SER A 161 17.43 -2.39 -0.35
N LEU A 162 18.42 -1.87 -1.08
CA LEU A 162 18.25 -0.78 -2.02
C LEU A 162 19.27 -0.93 -3.16
N GLY A 163 18.78 -1.30 -4.33
CA GLY A 163 19.59 -1.71 -5.48
C GLY A 163 20.25 -0.55 -6.24
N ASN A 164 20.86 0.40 -5.56
CA ASN A 164 21.56 1.51 -6.21
C ASN A 164 22.87 1.05 -6.88
N ILE A 165 23.10 1.46 -8.12
CA ILE A 165 24.31 1.13 -8.91
C ILE A 165 25.08 2.41 -9.17
N ILE A 166 26.40 2.38 -8.95
CA ILE A 166 27.30 3.50 -9.16
C ILE A 166 28.42 3.09 -10.11
N GLY A 167 28.77 3.98 -11.05
CA GLY A 167 29.91 3.83 -11.96
C GLY A 167 29.62 3.11 -13.26
N GLU A 168 28.42 2.55 -13.44
CA GLU A 168 27.97 1.97 -14.70
C GLU A 168 27.09 2.98 -15.44
N ASP A 169 27.13 3.02 -16.75
CA ASP A 169 26.30 3.85 -17.64
C ASP A 169 26.20 5.35 -17.25
N GLY A 170 27.24 5.88 -16.58
CA GLY A 170 27.25 7.26 -16.11
C GLY A 170 26.50 7.51 -14.81
N LEU A 171 25.94 6.49 -14.20
CA LEU A 171 25.22 6.57 -12.91
C LEU A 171 26.21 6.93 -11.79
N ASN A 172 25.92 8.02 -11.07
CA ASN A 172 26.87 8.56 -10.10
C ASN A 172 26.24 9.14 -8.81
N SER A 173 24.91 9.12 -8.70
CA SER A 173 24.22 9.65 -7.52
C SER A 173 24.08 8.58 -6.43
N ILE A 174 24.59 8.89 -5.24
CA ILE A 174 24.48 8.02 -4.07
C ILE A 174 23.23 8.40 -3.28
N ILE A 175 22.49 7.38 -2.86
CA ILE A 175 21.29 7.51 -2.01
C ILE A 175 21.72 7.27 -0.56
N PHE A 176 21.24 8.12 0.35
CA PHE A 176 21.45 7.98 1.79
C PHE A 176 20.12 7.81 2.50
N GLY A 177 20.12 7.02 3.58
CA GLY A 177 18.93 6.80 4.41
C GLY A 177 19.24 6.83 5.89
N THR A 178 18.34 7.42 6.68
CA THR A 178 18.31 7.32 8.14
C THR A 178 16.98 6.75 8.59
N PHE A 179 17.00 5.60 9.27
CA PHE A 179 15.80 4.87 9.67
C PHE A 179 15.69 4.80 11.18
N LYS A 180 14.49 5.12 11.70
CA LYS A 180 14.22 5.16 13.15
C LYS A 180 12.89 4.49 13.48
N LEU A 181 12.78 4.00 14.71
CA LEU A 181 11.55 3.61 15.35
C LEU A 181 11.27 4.53 16.53
N GLU A 182 10.08 5.09 16.59
CA GLU A 182 9.60 5.94 17.68
C GLU A 182 8.57 5.15 18.49
N PHE A 183 8.88 4.91 19.77
CA PHE A 183 8.02 4.18 20.70
C PHE A 183 7.35 5.15 21.66
N TYR A 184 6.04 5.29 21.59
CA TYR A 184 5.25 6.18 22.44
C TYR A 184 4.66 5.38 23.61
N PRO A 185 5.14 5.55 24.88
CA PRO A 185 4.62 4.83 26.02
C PRO A 185 3.13 5.06 26.21
N ALA A 186 2.40 3.99 26.53
CA ALA A 186 1.00 4.09 26.88
C ALA A 186 0.78 4.75 28.25
N ASN A 187 -0.34 5.45 28.41
CA ASN A 187 -0.81 6.01 29.65
C ASN A 187 -2.35 6.03 29.69
N PHE A 188 -2.95 6.61 30.71
CA PHE A 188 -4.41 6.67 30.86
C PHE A 188 -5.11 7.44 29.72
N ILE A 189 -4.46 8.50 29.19
CA ILE A 189 -5.01 9.32 28.08
C ILE A 189 -4.80 8.63 26.73
N ASN A 190 -3.64 8.00 26.57
CA ASN A 190 -3.25 7.28 25.36
C ASN A 190 -3.01 5.80 25.75
N PRO A 191 -4.05 4.98 25.89
CA PRO A 191 -3.88 3.57 26.24
C PRO A 191 -3.23 2.80 25.08
N ALA A 192 -2.57 1.69 25.39
CA ALA A 192 -2.10 0.78 24.37
C ALA A 192 -3.30 0.16 23.64
N PRO A 193 -3.34 0.18 22.32
CA PRO A 193 -4.36 -0.55 21.57
C PRO A 193 -4.11 -2.06 21.68
N ARG A 194 -5.11 -2.85 21.33
CA ARG A 194 -4.90 -4.25 21.03
C ARG A 194 -4.09 -4.38 19.73
N THR A 195 -3.03 -5.17 19.75
CA THR A 195 -2.14 -5.41 18.63
C THR A 195 -1.97 -6.91 18.41
N ALA A 196 -1.51 -7.34 17.25
CA ALA A 196 -1.21 -8.74 17.02
C ALA A 196 -0.18 -9.26 18.04
N GLU A 197 -0.44 -10.41 18.63
CA GLU A 197 0.48 -11.12 19.51
C GLU A 197 1.57 -11.85 18.74
N VAL A 198 1.27 -12.25 17.49
CA VAL A 198 2.19 -12.94 16.59
C VAL A 198 2.25 -12.20 15.27
N VAL A 199 3.47 -11.89 14.83
CA VAL A 199 3.77 -11.23 13.56
C VAL A 199 4.80 -12.10 12.84
N LEU A 200 4.40 -12.69 11.70
CA LEU A 200 5.20 -13.66 10.97
C LEU A 200 5.43 -13.20 9.52
N PRO A 201 6.67 -13.24 9.02
CA PRO A 201 6.93 -13.02 7.61
C PRO A 201 6.41 -14.20 6.78
N VAL A 202 5.68 -13.90 5.72
CA VAL A 202 5.39 -14.86 4.65
C VAL A 202 6.40 -14.60 3.53
N THR A 203 7.69 -14.85 3.85
CA THR A 203 8.84 -14.69 2.97
C THR A 203 9.93 -15.65 3.46
N GLN A 204 10.89 -16.03 2.62
CA GLN A 204 12.01 -16.86 3.08
C GLN A 204 12.94 -16.05 4.00
N ALA A 205 13.35 -16.66 5.11
CA ALA A 205 14.27 -16.04 6.06
C ALA A 205 15.59 -15.61 5.38
N GLY A 206 15.99 -14.36 5.65
CA GLY A 206 17.22 -13.79 5.11
C GLY A 206 17.19 -13.45 3.61
N ASN A 207 16.03 -13.54 2.96
CA ASN A 207 15.82 -13.09 1.59
C ASN A 207 15.12 -11.74 1.57
N ASP A 208 15.31 -11.04 0.46
CA ASP A 208 14.57 -9.87 0.03
C ASP A 208 13.10 -10.24 -0.23
N SER A 209 12.33 -9.34 -0.87
CA SER A 209 10.99 -9.71 -1.37
C SER A 209 11.04 -10.94 -2.28
N VAL A 210 9.95 -11.68 -2.31
CA VAL A 210 9.79 -12.80 -3.24
C VAL A 210 9.42 -12.29 -4.62
N ILE A 211 10.08 -12.77 -5.66
CA ILE A 211 9.75 -12.46 -7.05
C ILE A 211 8.74 -13.49 -7.55
N LEU A 212 7.51 -13.05 -7.80
CA LEU A 212 6.47 -13.86 -8.44
C LEU A 212 6.46 -13.59 -9.95
N ASN A 213 6.43 -14.69 -10.74
CA ASN A 213 6.48 -14.67 -12.20
C ASN A 213 6.05 -16.03 -12.78
N ASN A 214 6.16 -16.21 -14.11
CA ASN A 214 5.84 -17.49 -14.76
C ASN A 214 6.65 -18.70 -14.26
N ALA A 215 7.90 -18.49 -13.83
CA ALA A 215 8.75 -19.55 -13.32
C ALA A 215 8.53 -19.84 -11.83
N ASN A 216 8.02 -18.84 -11.09
CA ASN A 216 7.70 -18.91 -9.67
C ASN A 216 6.32 -18.28 -9.44
N PRO A 217 5.22 -18.95 -9.83
CA PRO A 217 3.89 -18.36 -9.85
C PRO A 217 3.26 -18.23 -8.46
N GLU A 218 3.71 -19.04 -7.49
CA GLU A 218 3.21 -19.06 -6.12
C GLU A 218 4.39 -19.11 -5.14
N TYR A 219 4.26 -18.37 -4.07
CA TYR A 219 5.10 -18.51 -2.90
C TYR A 219 4.30 -19.07 -1.74
N THR A 220 4.85 -20.05 -1.04
CA THR A 220 4.21 -20.69 0.12
C THR A 220 5.16 -20.75 1.29
N GLU A 221 4.64 -20.52 2.51
CA GLU A 221 5.36 -20.71 3.76
C GLU A 221 4.54 -21.56 4.72
N THR A 222 5.20 -22.42 5.49
CA THR A 222 4.58 -23.36 6.43
C THR A 222 4.80 -22.91 7.86
N PHE A 223 3.72 -22.74 8.61
CA PHE A 223 3.75 -22.28 9.99
C PHE A 223 3.15 -23.29 10.96
N THR A 224 3.79 -23.41 12.14
CA THR A 224 3.14 -24.00 13.33
C THR A 224 2.65 -22.84 14.20
N LEU A 225 1.34 -22.65 14.24
CA LEU A 225 0.71 -21.48 14.84
C LEU A 225 0.23 -21.74 16.28
N PRO A 226 -0.01 -20.67 17.09
CA PRO A 226 -0.65 -20.82 18.38
C PRO A 226 -2.02 -21.51 18.28
N ALA A 227 -2.38 -22.30 19.31
CA ALA A 227 -3.64 -23.03 19.31
C ALA A 227 -4.84 -22.19 19.80
N ASN A 228 -4.67 -20.90 20.01
CA ASN A 228 -5.65 -19.96 20.55
C ASN A 228 -5.83 -18.70 19.67
N VAL A 229 -5.64 -18.82 18.36
CA VAL A 229 -5.89 -17.72 17.42
C VAL A 229 -7.38 -17.42 17.36
N GLU A 230 -7.79 -16.17 17.63
CA GLU A 230 -9.18 -15.74 17.50
C GLU A 230 -9.43 -14.83 16.29
N SER A 231 -8.40 -14.15 15.78
CA SER A 231 -8.48 -13.45 14.49
C SER A 231 -7.12 -13.42 13.79
N ALA A 232 -7.16 -13.32 12.46
CA ALA A 232 -5.98 -13.36 11.61
C ALA A 232 -6.11 -12.37 10.46
N TYR A 233 -5.00 -11.73 10.08
CA TYR A 233 -4.91 -10.81 8.93
C TYR A 233 -3.61 -11.05 8.18
N LEU A 234 -3.61 -10.70 6.89
CA LEU A 234 -2.40 -10.70 6.06
C LEU A 234 -2.22 -9.31 5.44
N ASP A 235 -1.10 -8.66 5.74
CA ASP A 235 -0.68 -7.44 5.05
C ASP A 235 0.19 -7.83 3.86
N VAL A 236 -0.15 -7.36 2.64
CA VAL A 236 0.55 -7.74 1.41
C VAL A 236 0.83 -6.53 0.53
N ILE A 237 2.04 -6.50 -0.04
CA ILE A 237 2.45 -5.57 -1.10
C ILE A 237 2.96 -6.42 -2.27
N ALA A 238 2.48 -6.14 -3.48
CA ALA A 238 2.97 -6.74 -4.72
C ALA A 238 3.34 -5.62 -5.69
N GLN A 239 4.63 -5.34 -5.78
CA GLN A 239 5.21 -4.29 -6.62
C GLN A 239 5.62 -4.85 -7.98
N SER A 240 5.07 -4.30 -9.06
CA SER A 240 5.48 -4.58 -10.43
C SER A 240 6.83 -3.94 -10.76
N GLN A 241 7.66 -4.61 -11.54
CA GLN A 241 8.94 -4.10 -12.01
C GLN A 241 9.28 -4.58 -13.43
N ASN A 242 10.31 -4.00 -14.03
CA ASN A 242 10.85 -4.35 -15.32
C ASN A 242 9.77 -4.27 -16.41
N GLN A 243 9.58 -5.27 -17.28
CA GLN A 243 8.58 -5.24 -18.35
C GLN A 243 7.13 -5.19 -17.82
N GLU A 244 6.89 -5.50 -16.55
CA GLU A 244 5.59 -5.38 -15.91
C GLU A 244 5.43 -4.10 -15.08
N GLU A 245 6.41 -3.22 -15.07
CA GLU A 245 6.34 -1.98 -14.27
C GLU A 245 5.05 -1.22 -14.55
N GLN A 246 4.72 -1.06 -15.83
CA GLN A 246 3.49 -0.43 -16.29
C GLN A 246 2.42 -1.45 -16.70
N TRP A 247 2.20 -2.49 -15.86
CA TRP A 247 1.26 -3.58 -16.15
C TRP A 247 -0.14 -3.13 -16.59
N PHE A 248 -0.58 -1.94 -16.16
CA PHE A 248 -1.86 -1.34 -16.52
C PHE A 248 -1.97 -0.95 -18.00
N LEU A 249 -0.86 -0.98 -18.74
CA LEU A 249 -0.79 -0.79 -20.20
C LEU A 249 -0.65 -2.10 -20.96
N CYS A 250 -0.36 -3.24 -20.30
CA CYS A 250 -0.15 -4.50 -20.99
C CYS A 250 -1.33 -4.90 -21.87
N LEU A 251 -1.04 -5.24 -23.12
CA LEU A 251 -1.99 -5.62 -24.15
C LEU A 251 -2.26 -7.13 -24.17
N PRO A 252 -3.34 -7.59 -24.83
CA PRO A 252 -3.53 -9.00 -25.14
C PRO A 252 -2.37 -9.59 -25.95
N ASN A 253 -1.95 -10.83 -25.62
CA ASN A 253 -0.82 -11.52 -26.25
C ASN A 253 -0.89 -11.57 -27.79
N ALA A 254 -2.09 -11.54 -28.35
CA ALA A 254 -2.30 -11.57 -29.80
C ALA A 254 -1.71 -10.34 -30.54
N VAL A 255 -1.52 -9.22 -29.84
CA VAL A 255 -1.07 -7.95 -30.44
C VAL A 255 0.16 -7.35 -29.75
N ALA A 256 0.41 -7.70 -28.50
CA ALA A 256 1.47 -7.12 -27.67
C ALA A 256 2.85 -7.17 -28.34
N SER A 257 3.29 -8.33 -28.81
CA SER A 257 4.62 -8.48 -29.44
C SER A 257 4.79 -7.67 -30.72
N SER A 258 3.72 -7.44 -31.47
CA SER A 258 3.76 -6.64 -32.71
C SER A 258 3.88 -5.14 -32.44
N LEU A 259 3.54 -4.72 -31.22
CA LEU A 259 3.60 -3.34 -30.76
C LEU A 259 4.79 -3.07 -29.82
N GLY A 260 5.60 -4.09 -29.52
CA GLY A 260 6.71 -3.97 -28.55
C GLY A 260 6.25 -3.79 -27.11
N ASP A 261 5.00 -4.14 -26.81
CA ASP A 261 4.35 -3.94 -25.52
C ASP A 261 4.36 -5.22 -24.67
N CYS A 262 4.11 -5.10 -23.36
CA CYS A 262 3.94 -6.24 -22.48
C CYS A 262 2.64 -7.00 -22.79
N GLY A 263 2.67 -8.31 -22.61
CA GLY A 263 1.52 -9.20 -22.81
C GLY A 263 0.72 -9.46 -21.52
N ASN A 264 -0.10 -10.52 -21.56
CA ASN A 264 -0.91 -11.01 -20.46
C ASN A 264 -2.04 -10.05 -19.99
N THR A 265 -2.31 -8.98 -20.74
CA THR A 265 -3.32 -7.98 -20.42
C THR A 265 -3.06 -7.17 -19.14
N ALA A 266 -3.89 -6.19 -18.88
CA ALA A 266 -3.76 -5.24 -17.78
C ALA A 266 -4.38 -5.71 -16.45
N PHE A 267 -4.78 -6.97 -16.29
CA PHE A 267 -5.37 -7.46 -15.04
C PHE A 267 -4.32 -8.11 -14.14
N ARG A 268 -4.17 -7.58 -12.92
CA ARG A 268 -3.33 -8.14 -11.85
C ARG A 268 -4.10 -8.13 -10.54
N GLN A 269 -4.01 -9.24 -9.80
CA GLN A 269 -4.64 -9.43 -8.49
C GLN A 269 -3.77 -10.35 -7.64
N VAL A 270 -3.56 -10.00 -6.37
CA VAL A 270 -2.98 -10.93 -5.41
C VAL A 270 -4.06 -11.90 -4.94
N ASN A 271 -3.77 -13.20 -4.99
CA ASN A 271 -4.61 -14.23 -4.40
C ASN A 271 -3.86 -14.88 -3.23
N ILE A 272 -4.58 -15.15 -2.17
CA ILE A 272 -4.07 -15.73 -0.92
C ILE A 272 -4.73 -17.08 -0.71
N SER A 273 -3.95 -18.08 -0.32
CA SER A 273 -4.42 -19.40 0.02
C SER A 273 -4.02 -19.80 1.45
N ILE A 274 -4.84 -20.64 2.08
CA ILE A 274 -4.52 -21.34 3.33
C ILE A 274 -4.76 -22.83 3.06
N ASP A 275 -3.71 -23.64 3.24
CA ASP A 275 -3.71 -25.08 2.97
C ASP A 275 -4.21 -25.42 1.54
N GLY A 276 -3.90 -24.55 0.57
CA GLY A 276 -4.32 -24.65 -0.82
C GLY A 276 -5.79 -24.24 -1.09
N ALA A 277 -6.55 -23.86 -0.07
CA ALA A 277 -7.89 -23.30 -0.26
C ALA A 277 -7.80 -21.76 -0.46
N PRO A 278 -8.54 -21.18 -1.43
CA PRO A 278 -8.61 -19.71 -1.56
C PRO A 278 -9.05 -19.06 -0.25
N ALA A 279 -8.31 -18.04 0.21
CA ALA A 279 -8.54 -17.43 1.52
C ALA A 279 -8.79 -15.93 1.47
N GLY A 280 -8.45 -15.26 0.38
CA GLY A 280 -8.68 -13.85 0.19
C GLY A 280 -8.01 -13.32 -1.07
N VAL A 281 -8.31 -12.06 -1.40
CA VAL A 281 -7.75 -11.37 -2.55
C VAL A 281 -7.34 -9.95 -2.17
N ALA A 282 -6.36 -9.39 -2.89
CA ALA A 282 -5.99 -7.99 -2.79
C ALA A 282 -5.84 -7.37 -4.19
N PRO A 283 -6.43 -6.19 -4.44
CA PRO A 283 -6.19 -5.47 -5.68
C PRO A 283 -4.76 -4.95 -5.72
N VAL A 284 -4.12 -4.99 -6.88
CA VAL A 284 -2.82 -4.35 -7.09
C VAL A 284 -3.04 -2.87 -7.38
N PHE A 285 -2.39 -1.99 -6.60
CA PHE A 285 -2.42 -0.55 -6.87
C PHE A 285 -1.52 -0.24 -8.07
N PRO A 286 -1.95 0.61 -9.03
CA PRO A 286 -1.15 0.96 -10.20
C PRO A 286 -0.10 2.04 -9.85
N TRP A 287 0.95 1.66 -9.08
CA TRP A 287 2.04 2.58 -8.79
C TRP A 287 2.75 3.00 -10.07
N ILE A 288 3.14 4.25 -10.15
CA ILE A 288 4.10 4.76 -11.13
C ILE A 288 5.26 5.36 -10.34
N TYR A 289 6.46 4.95 -10.69
CA TYR A 289 7.68 5.36 -10.01
C TYR A 289 8.18 6.69 -10.57
N THR A 290 9.13 7.33 -9.90
CA THR A 290 9.56 8.69 -10.24
C THR A 290 10.30 8.79 -11.59
N GLY A 291 10.81 7.67 -12.10
CA GLY A 291 11.32 7.55 -13.48
C GLY A 291 10.31 7.00 -14.50
N GLY A 292 9.13 6.54 -14.06
CA GLY A 292 8.18 5.84 -14.90
C GLY A 292 7.42 6.73 -15.88
N VAL A 293 7.18 6.25 -17.11
CA VAL A 293 6.49 6.94 -18.22
C VAL A 293 7.32 8.13 -18.74
N ASP A 294 7.58 9.09 -17.89
CA ASP A 294 8.29 10.34 -18.15
C ASP A 294 8.69 10.93 -16.79
N PRO A 295 10.00 11.02 -16.47
CA PRO A 295 10.46 11.56 -15.19
C PRO A 295 9.99 12.98 -14.90
N GLY A 296 9.78 13.80 -15.93
CA GLY A 296 9.27 15.17 -15.78
C GLY A 296 7.91 15.25 -15.12
N LEU A 297 7.07 14.22 -15.24
CA LEU A 297 5.75 14.17 -14.62
C LEU A 297 5.81 14.24 -13.09
N TRP A 298 6.87 13.71 -12.45
CA TRP A 298 6.92 13.40 -11.03
C TRP A 298 7.77 14.36 -10.21
N SER A 299 8.29 15.42 -10.78
CA SER A 299 9.04 16.44 -10.06
C SER A 299 8.20 17.73 -9.97
N PRO A 300 7.99 18.29 -8.77
CA PRO A 300 8.39 17.83 -7.43
C PRO A 300 7.33 16.95 -6.75
N ILE A 301 6.21 16.60 -7.40
CA ILE A 301 5.11 15.83 -6.80
C ILE A 301 5.15 14.41 -7.35
N PRO A 302 5.57 13.41 -6.54
CA PRO A 302 5.67 12.01 -6.97
C PRO A 302 4.31 11.33 -7.09
N GLY A 303 4.27 10.16 -7.72
CA GLY A 303 3.10 9.30 -7.80
C GLY A 303 2.52 8.95 -6.42
N VAL A 304 1.22 8.69 -6.36
CA VAL A 304 0.52 8.34 -5.11
C VAL A 304 1.16 7.12 -4.48
N GLN A 305 1.61 7.23 -3.22
CA GLN A 305 2.25 6.19 -2.42
C GLN A 305 3.56 5.65 -3.00
N THR A 306 4.15 6.21 -4.07
CA THR A 306 5.31 5.60 -4.72
C THR A 306 6.55 5.57 -3.83
N LEU A 307 6.79 6.62 -3.04
CA LEU A 307 7.90 6.65 -2.07
C LEU A 307 7.61 5.84 -0.79
N ASN A 308 6.38 5.35 -0.61
CA ASN A 308 5.95 4.57 0.55
C ASN A 308 4.76 3.68 0.16
N LEU A 309 5.04 2.52 -0.42
CA LEU A 309 4.04 1.55 -0.84
C LEU A 309 3.31 1.00 0.39
N LEU A 310 2.02 1.24 0.51
CA LEU A 310 1.23 0.80 1.66
C LEU A 310 0.67 -0.62 1.42
N PRO A 311 0.71 -1.51 2.43
CA PRO A 311 0.15 -2.84 2.29
C PRO A 311 -1.38 -2.81 2.21
N TYR A 312 -1.94 -3.73 1.41
CA TYR A 312 -3.34 -4.09 1.49
C TYR A 312 -3.52 -5.16 2.58
N ARG A 313 -4.49 -4.94 3.48
CA ARG A 313 -4.79 -5.88 4.57
C ARG A 313 -5.96 -6.77 4.19
N VAL A 314 -5.72 -8.08 4.15
CA VAL A 314 -6.72 -9.11 3.93
C VAL A 314 -7.15 -9.71 5.27
N ASP A 315 -8.46 -9.81 5.50
CA ASP A 315 -9.01 -10.41 6.72
C ASP A 315 -9.13 -11.94 6.54
N LEU A 316 -8.36 -12.69 7.33
CA LEU A 316 -8.32 -14.15 7.35
C LEU A 316 -9.04 -14.73 8.58
N THR A 317 -9.75 -13.90 9.34
CA THR A 317 -10.40 -14.30 10.61
C THR A 317 -11.37 -15.49 10.48
N PRO A 318 -12.09 -15.70 9.36
CA PRO A 318 -12.90 -16.92 9.20
C PRO A 318 -12.10 -18.23 9.32
N PHE A 319 -10.80 -18.20 9.07
CA PHE A 319 -9.90 -19.35 9.19
C PHE A 319 -9.31 -19.53 10.59
N ALA A 320 -9.56 -18.64 11.55
CA ALA A 320 -8.93 -18.68 12.88
C ALA A 320 -9.12 -20.04 13.60
N GLY A 321 -10.32 -20.64 13.48
CA GLY A 321 -10.58 -21.97 14.03
C GLY A 321 -9.77 -23.09 13.37
N VAL A 322 -9.54 -23.01 12.06
CA VAL A 322 -8.69 -23.93 11.30
C VAL A 322 -7.23 -23.75 11.70
N LEU A 323 -6.74 -22.51 11.72
CA LEU A 323 -5.37 -22.15 12.08
C LEU A 323 -4.97 -22.56 13.50
N SER A 324 -5.97 -22.74 14.40
CA SER A 324 -5.77 -23.13 15.81
C SER A 324 -5.81 -24.64 16.07
N ASN A 325 -5.85 -25.49 15.05
CA ASN A 325 -6.01 -26.95 15.18
C ASN A 325 -4.76 -27.67 15.72
N GLY A 326 -3.62 -27.00 15.77
CA GLY A 326 -2.33 -27.52 16.23
C GLY A 326 -1.55 -28.30 15.18
N GLN A 327 -1.97 -28.26 13.92
CA GLN A 327 -1.21 -28.78 12.78
C GLN A 327 -0.42 -27.64 12.11
N PRO A 328 0.63 -27.95 11.34
CA PRO A 328 1.23 -26.97 10.43
C PRO A 328 0.24 -26.53 9.36
N HIS A 329 0.24 -25.24 9.04
CA HIS A 329 -0.58 -24.64 7.99
C HIS A 329 0.28 -23.96 6.94
N ILE A 330 -0.12 -24.08 5.68
CA ILE A 330 0.56 -23.47 4.53
C ILE A 330 -0.18 -22.19 4.16
N VAL A 331 0.52 -21.05 4.15
CA VAL A 331 0.02 -19.78 3.61
C VAL A 331 0.66 -19.55 2.25
N GLY A 332 -0.15 -19.39 1.21
CA GLY A 332 0.29 -19.15 -0.16
C GLY A 332 -0.08 -17.76 -0.65
N VAL A 333 0.76 -17.19 -1.51
CA VAL A 333 0.57 -15.90 -2.17
C VAL A 333 0.91 -16.04 -3.65
N THR A 334 0.01 -15.60 -4.52
CA THR A 334 0.20 -15.52 -5.98
C THR A 334 -0.15 -14.14 -6.49
N VAL A 335 0.39 -13.75 -7.65
CA VAL A 335 -0.09 -12.59 -8.41
C VAL A 335 -0.63 -13.09 -9.74
N TYR A 336 -1.93 -12.94 -9.96
CA TYR A 336 -2.59 -13.38 -11.19
C TYR A 336 -1.98 -12.68 -12.42
N ASN A 337 -1.64 -13.43 -13.45
CA ASN A 337 -1.01 -12.98 -14.69
C ASN A 337 0.41 -12.37 -14.54
N ALA A 338 1.05 -12.40 -13.38
CA ALA A 338 2.46 -12.05 -13.28
C ALA A 338 3.29 -12.95 -14.20
N PHE A 339 4.10 -12.36 -15.09
CA PHE A 339 4.88 -13.17 -16.01
C PHE A 339 6.40 -12.94 -15.87
N GLN A 340 6.84 -11.76 -15.43
CA GLN A 340 8.26 -11.46 -15.32
C GLN A 340 8.68 -11.07 -13.90
N TYR A 341 8.06 -10.05 -13.31
CA TYR A 341 8.58 -9.51 -12.06
C TYR A 341 7.51 -8.80 -11.20
N PHE A 342 7.04 -9.50 -10.17
CA PHE A 342 6.32 -8.90 -9.06
C PHE A 342 7.09 -9.14 -7.77
N SER A 343 7.72 -8.08 -7.23
CA SER A 343 8.38 -8.08 -5.93
C SER A 343 7.31 -8.06 -4.84
N THR A 344 7.19 -9.15 -4.10
CA THR A 344 6.07 -9.37 -3.17
C THR A 344 6.56 -9.62 -1.76
N VAL A 345 5.94 -8.93 -0.81
CA VAL A 345 6.11 -9.17 0.63
C VAL A 345 4.75 -9.38 1.28
N ALA A 346 4.69 -10.27 2.26
CA ALA A 346 3.47 -10.49 3.04
C ALA A 346 3.80 -10.76 4.51
N THR A 347 2.94 -10.29 5.41
CA THR A 347 3.09 -10.44 6.86
C THR A 347 1.79 -10.94 7.46
N LEU A 348 1.85 -12.09 8.12
CA LEU A 348 0.73 -12.70 8.85
C LEU A 348 0.66 -12.14 10.26
N LEU A 349 -0.50 -11.61 10.63
CA LEU A 349 -0.81 -11.01 11.92
C LEU A 349 -1.85 -11.86 12.63
N LEU A 350 -1.53 -12.39 13.83
CA LEU A 350 -2.43 -13.23 14.61
C LEU A 350 -2.73 -12.59 15.95
N TYR A 351 -4.01 -12.62 16.31
CA TYR A 351 -4.52 -12.15 17.59
C TYR A 351 -4.99 -13.35 18.41
N GLU A 352 -4.50 -13.46 19.64
CA GLU A 352 -4.73 -14.61 20.51
C GLU A 352 -5.86 -14.35 21.52
N ASP A 353 -6.64 -15.39 21.82
CA ASP A 353 -7.55 -15.40 22.96
C ASP A 353 -6.75 -15.59 24.26
N HIS A 354 -6.57 -14.50 25.01
CA HIS A 354 -5.82 -14.52 26.28
C HIS A 354 -6.51 -15.31 27.40
N GLY A 355 -7.81 -15.57 27.29
CA GLY A 355 -8.59 -16.32 28.29
C GLY A 355 -8.55 -17.83 28.07
N SER A 356 -8.01 -18.31 26.95
CA SER A 356 -7.90 -19.74 26.63
C SER A 356 -6.55 -20.07 26.01
N LYS A 357 -6.00 -21.22 26.38
CA LYS A 357 -4.78 -21.76 25.75
C LYS A 357 -5.06 -22.49 24.42
N LYS A 358 -6.31 -22.80 24.16
CA LYS A 358 -6.75 -23.47 22.95
C LYS A 358 -8.17 -23.07 22.62
N VAL A 359 -8.40 -22.74 21.38
CA VAL A 359 -9.72 -22.53 20.80
C VAL A 359 -10.04 -23.66 19.81
N THR A 360 -11.30 -23.75 19.40
CA THR A 360 -11.76 -24.70 18.39
C THR A 360 -12.71 -23.98 17.46
N GLY A 361 -12.72 -24.36 16.19
CA GLY A 361 -13.63 -23.76 15.22
C GLY A 361 -13.46 -24.40 13.86
N GLU A 362 -14.20 -23.88 12.91
CA GLU A 362 -14.16 -24.37 11.53
C GLU A 362 -14.54 -23.28 10.53
N LEU A 363 -14.13 -23.44 9.30
CA LEU A 363 -14.63 -22.72 8.14
C LEU A 363 -16.00 -23.29 7.75
N THR A 364 -17.03 -22.46 7.66
CA THR A 364 -18.41 -22.89 7.40
C THR A 364 -18.88 -22.60 5.98
N GLU A 365 -18.31 -21.59 5.34
CA GLU A 365 -18.65 -21.19 3.97
C GLU A 365 -17.39 -20.62 3.30
N ASN A 366 -17.14 -21.02 2.06
CA ASN A 366 -16.12 -20.40 1.22
C ASN A 366 -16.54 -20.53 -0.25
N THR A 367 -16.91 -19.42 -0.86
CA THR A 367 -17.33 -19.36 -2.27
C THR A 367 -16.31 -18.63 -3.15
N LEU A 368 -15.14 -18.28 -2.60
CA LEU A 368 -14.07 -17.66 -3.37
C LEU A 368 -13.51 -18.64 -4.41
N THR A 369 -13.40 -18.20 -5.63
CA THR A 369 -12.80 -18.92 -6.76
C THR A 369 -11.76 -18.05 -7.43
N ASP A 370 -10.93 -18.63 -8.26
CA ASP A 370 -9.97 -17.90 -9.09
C ASP A 370 -10.69 -16.85 -9.96
N PRO A 371 -10.04 -15.70 -10.24
CA PRO A 371 -10.57 -14.70 -11.13
C PRO A 371 -10.70 -15.24 -12.57
N ASN A 372 -11.73 -14.78 -13.28
CA ASN A 372 -11.96 -15.12 -14.67
C ASN A 372 -12.17 -13.85 -15.52
N PRO A 373 -11.10 -13.13 -15.88
CA PRO A 373 -11.21 -11.88 -16.61
C PRO A 373 -11.74 -12.09 -18.03
N VAL A 374 -12.62 -11.18 -18.45
CA VAL A 374 -13.13 -11.10 -19.83
C VAL A 374 -12.26 -10.12 -20.61
N ILE A 375 -11.74 -10.57 -21.76
CA ILE A 375 -10.85 -9.81 -22.61
C ILE A 375 -11.54 -9.59 -23.97
N VAL A 376 -11.62 -8.32 -24.38
CA VAL A 376 -12.07 -7.93 -25.73
C VAL A 376 -10.91 -7.20 -26.40
N ASN A 377 -10.49 -7.69 -27.57
CA ASN A 377 -9.43 -7.10 -28.38
C ASN A 377 -9.97 -6.65 -29.74
N ASN A 378 -9.89 -5.36 -30.00
CA ASN A 378 -10.30 -4.73 -31.26
C ASN A 378 -9.13 -4.00 -31.95
N VAL A 379 -7.88 -4.29 -31.57
CA VAL A 379 -6.70 -3.76 -32.24
C VAL A 379 -6.54 -4.45 -33.59
N THR A 380 -6.39 -3.66 -34.66
CA THR A 380 -6.22 -4.12 -36.02
C THR A 380 -4.99 -3.50 -36.66
N PHE A 381 -4.39 -4.20 -37.60
CA PHE A 381 -3.27 -3.73 -38.41
C PHE A 381 -3.74 -3.56 -39.84
N ASP A 382 -3.37 -2.45 -40.47
CA ASP A 382 -3.62 -2.22 -41.87
C ASP A 382 -2.52 -2.83 -42.79
N ALA A 383 -2.61 -2.61 -44.10
CA ALA A 383 -1.66 -3.15 -45.06
C ALA A 383 -0.26 -2.51 -44.94
N SER A 384 -0.12 -1.35 -44.32
CA SER A 384 1.14 -0.68 -44.02
C SER A 384 1.81 -1.18 -42.77
N GLY A 385 1.08 -1.94 -41.96
CA GLY A 385 1.48 -2.39 -40.61
C GLY A 385 1.11 -1.39 -39.51
N ASP A 386 0.41 -0.30 -39.87
CA ASP A 386 -0.08 0.66 -38.88
C ASP A 386 -1.19 0.01 -38.02
N ALA A 387 -1.10 0.22 -36.74
CA ALA A 387 -2.07 -0.35 -35.80
C ALA A 387 -3.03 0.71 -35.26
N SER A 388 -4.29 0.32 -35.06
CA SER A 388 -5.30 1.15 -34.39
C SER A 388 -6.36 0.28 -33.71
N GLY A 389 -6.98 0.82 -32.68
CA GLY A 389 -8.07 0.15 -31.96
C GLY A 389 -7.90 0.20 -30.46
N GLY A 390 -8.38 -0.81 -29.78
CA GLY A 390 -8.30 -0.86 -28.32
C GLY A 390 -8.53 -2.25 -27.76
N ALA A 391 -8.22 -2.40 -26.47
CA ALA A 391 -8.47 -3.60 -25.70
C ALA A 391 -9.27 -3.24 -24.42
N THR A 392 -10.14 -4.14 -24.01
CA THR A 392 -10.88 -4.01 -22.75
C THR A 392 -10.68 -5.28 -21.95
N VAL A 393 -10.35 -5.12 -20.67
CA VAL A 393 -10.23 -6.21 -19.70
C VAL A 393 -11.13 -5.90 -18.51
N THR A 394 -12.03 -6.83 -18.18
CA THR A 394 -12.90 -6.71 -16.99
C THR A 394 -12.83 -7.97 -16.16
N SER A 395 -12.88 -7.84 -14.84
CA SER A 395 -13.01 -8.95 -13.90
C SER A 395 -13.99 -8.57 -12.81
N ALA A 396 -14.83 -9.53 -12.41
CA ALA A 396 -15.78 -9.35 -11.32
C ALA A 396 -15.83 -10.63 -10.48
N GLN A 397 -15.60 -10.50 -9.17
CA GLN A 397 -15.76 -11.57 -8.20
C GLN A 397 -16.74 -11.11 -7.11
N ASN A 398 -17.59 -12.01 -6.67
CA ASN A 398 -18.49 -11.80 -5.54
C ASN A 398 -18.50 -13.09 -4.72
N PHE A 399 -18.01 -13.03 -3.50
CA PHE A 399 -17.82 -14.21 -2.69
C PHE A 399 -18.16 -13.98 -1.21
N THR A 400 -18.32 -15.08 -0.52
CA THR A 400 -18.48 -15.14 0.93
C THR A 400 -17.48 -16.11 1.52
N ILE A 401 -16.80 -15.69 2.59
CA ILE A 401 -16.01 -16.58 3.44
C ILE A 401 -16.54 -16.44 4.86
N ALA A 402 -16.91 -17.54 5.49
CA ALA A 402 -17.43 -17.54 6.85
C ALA A 402 -16.86 -18.68 7.68
N GLY A 403 -16.64 -18.40 8.96
CA GLY A 403 -16.12 -19.36 9.92
C GLY A 403 -16.49 -18.97 11.34
N PHE A 404 -16.15 -19.80 12.29
CA PHE A 404 -16.27 -19.46 13.69
C PHE A 404 -15.12 -20.01 14.52
N VAL A 405 -14.92 -19.39 15.67
CA VAL A 405 -14.00 -19.86 16.71
C VAL A 405 -14.71 -19.82 18.07
N ASN A 406 -14.55 -20.87 18.86
CA ASN A 406 -15.04 -20.95 20.25
C ASN A 406 -13.94 -20.44 21.17
N THR A 407 -14.09 -19.22 21.62
CA THR A 407 -13.14 -18.51 22.46
C THR A 407 -13.53 -18.59 23.94
N SER A 408 -12.68 -18.07 24.84
CA SER A 408 -12.97 -17.96 26.28
C SER A 408 -14.19 -17.09 26.60
N HIS A 409 -14.58 -16.20 25.67
CA HIS A 409 -15.72 -15.29 25.82
C HIS A 409 -16.94 -15.71 24.99
N GLY A 410 -16.93 -16.92 24.42
CA GLY A 410 -18.02 -17.51 23.67
C GLY A 410 -17.67 -17.81 22.23
N ARG A 411 -18.68 -18.24 21.48
CA ARG A 411 -18.54 -18.48 20.04
C ARG A 411 -18.51 -17.15 19.30
N VAL A 412 -17.44 -16.90 18.57
CA VAL A 412 -17.25 -15.77 17.67
C VAL A 412 -17.42 -16.27 16.25
N SER A 413 -18.43 -15.78 15.53
CA SER A 413 -18.68 -16.11 14.12
C SER A 413 -18.27 -14.90 13.27
N THR A 414 -17.45 -15.12 12.26
CA THR A 414 -17.01 -14.08 11.33
C THR A 414 -17.47 -14.44 9.91
N LYS A 415 -18.11 -13.49 9.25
CA LYS A 415 -18.54 -13.61 7.85
C LYS A 415 -18.04 -12.42 7.07
N ILE A 416 -17.27 -12.68 6.02
CA ILE A 416 -16.79 -11.71 5.04
C ILE A 416 -17.63 -11.87 3.77
N GLN A 417 -18.18 -10.78 3.28
CA GLN A 417 -18.82 -10.67 1.98
C GLN A 417 -18.05 -9.64 1.16
N GLU A 418 -17.54 -10.03 0.02
CA GLU A 418 -16.67 -9.16 -0.77
C GLU A 418 -17.06 -9.14 -2.24
N LYS A 419 -17.03 -7.95 -2.83
CA LYS A 419 -17.17 -7.71 -4.26
C LYS A 419 -15.91 -7.01 -4.76
N VAL A 420 -15.22 -7.67 -5.69
CA VAL A 420 -14.02 -7.15 -6.33
C VAL A 420 -14.33 -6.94 -7.80
N ASN A 421 -14.13 -5.71 -8.29
CA ASN A 421 -14.30 -5.41 -9.70
C ASN A 421 -13.06 -4.74 -10.24
N PHE A 422 -12.73 -5.09 -11.46
CA PHE A 422 -11.67 -4.49 -12.25
C PHE A 422 -12.18 -4.16 -13.64
N SER A 423 -11.81 -3.01 -14.15
CA SER A 423 -12.03 -2.59 -15.53
C SER A 423 -10.82 -1.82 -16.02
N ASN A 424 -10.32 -2.18 -17.19
CA ASN A 424 -9.28 -1.44 -17.89
C ASN A 424 -9.69 -1.35 -19.37
N VAL A 425 -9.77 -0.13 -19.88
CA VAL A 425 -10.11 0.18 -21.27
C VAL A 425 -8.95 0.93 -21.89
N GLN A 426 -8.35 0.35 -22.92
CA GLN A 426 -7.19 0.91 -23.61
C GLN A 426 -7.52 1.28 -25.05
N THR A 427 -6.85 2.33 -25.55
CA THR A 427 -6.72 2.61 -26.98
C THR A 427 -5.26 2.62 -27.37
N VAL A 428 -4.96 2.18 -28.59
CA VAL A 428 -3.60 2.17 -29.13
C VAL A 428 -3.63 2.64 -30.57
N THR A 429 -2.62 3.43 -30.93
CA THR A 429 -2.35 3.87 -32.28
C THR A 429 -0.85 3.75 -32.53
N SER A 430 -0.44 3.10 -33.63
CA SER A 430 0.95 2.98 -34.04
C SER A 430 1.05 3.21 -35.54
N THR A 431 1.89 4.13 -35.92
CA THR A 431 2.21 4.45 -37.33
C THR A 431 3.72 4.56 -37.52
N ALA A 432 4.19 4.81 -38.70
CA ALA A 432 5.62 5.01 -38.95
C ALA A 432 6.25 6.16 -38.13
N THR A 433 5.46 7.14 -37.68
CA THR A 433 5.95 8.34 -36.99
C THR A 433 5.29 8.62 -35.64
N GLN A 434 4.31 7.83 -35.25
CA GLN A 434 3.60 8.05 -33.99
C GLN A 434 3.32 6.72 -33.27
N PHE A 435 3.49 6.71 -31.95
CA PHE A 435 2.96 5.69 -31.07
C PHE A 435 2.16 6.36 -29.94
N GLY A 436 0.93 5.96 -29.79
CA GLY A 436 0.04 6.49 -28.76
C GLY A 436 -0.68 5.36 -28.03
N GLN A 437 -0.71 5.43 -26.70
CA GLN A 437 -1.46 4.51 -25.86
C GLN A 437 -2.17 5.27 -24.73
N SER A 438 -3.41 4.89 -24.47
CA SER A 438 -4.14 5.38 -23.33
C SER A 438 -4.80 4.23 -22.58
N ALA A 439 -4.96 4.39 -21.27
CA ALA A 439 -5.73 3.48 -20.44
C ALA A 439 -6.61 4.25 -19.46
N VAL A 440 -7.84 3.78 -19.29
CA VAL A 440 -8.73 4.16 -18.17
C VAL A 440 -9.00 2.90 -17.36
N GLN A 441 -8.54 2.90 -16.12
CA GLN A 441 -8.61 1.75 -15.24
C GLN A 441 -9.32 2.09 -13.92
N THR A 442 -10.04 1.12 -13.38
CA THR A 442 -10.59 1.20 -12.03
C THR A 442 -10.55 -0.18 -11.40
N SER A 443 -9.95 -0.28 -10.22
CA SER A 443 -10.06 -1.43 -9.31
C SER A 443 -10.93 -1.01 -8.12
N THR A 444 -11.94 -1.81 -7.77
CA THR A 444 -12.78 -1.55 -6.61
C THR A 444 -12.93 -2.79 -5.75
N VAL A 445 -12.89 -2.60 -4.44
CA VAL A 445 -13.24 -3.62 -3.45
C VAL A 445 -14.31 -3.05 -2.52
N ASN A 446 -15.40 -3.78 -2.39
CA ASN A 446 -16.40 -3.56 -1.35
C ASN A 446 -16.41 -4.79 -0.45
N ALA A 447 -15.83 -4.67 0.74
CA ALA A 447 -15.70 -5.74 1.71
C ALA A 447 -16.53 -5.43 2.95
N LYS A 448 -17.38 -6.38 3.37
CA LYS A 448 -18.14 -6.30 4.61
C LYS A 448 -17.83 -7.49 5.49
N THR A 449 -17.12 -7.24 6.58
CA THR A 449 -16.90 -8.22 7.66
C THR A 449 -17.97 -8.04 8.72
N THR A 450 -18.69 -9.11 9.05
CA THR A 450 -19.62 -9.15 10.17
C THR A 450 -19.12 -10.14 11.22
N THR A 451 -18.96 -9.66 12.46
CA THR A 451 -18.57 -10.49 13.61
C THR A 451 -19.70 -10.56 14.60
N GLN A 452 -20.07 -11.78 15.01
CA GLN A 452 -21.15 -12.03 15.96
C GLN A 452 -20.68 -12.82 17.17
N ILE A 453 -21.00 -12.31 18.36
CA ILE A 453 -20.75 -12.96 19.65
C ILE A 453 -22.07 -13.02 20.41
N GLY A 454 -22.62 -14.22 20.55
CA GLY A 454 -23.96 -14.40 21.11
C GLY A 454 -25.02 -13.68 20.29
N PHE A 455 -25.69 -12.69 20.87
CA PHE A 455 -26.67 -11.84 20.18
C PHE A 455 -26.10 -10.50 19.70
N LEU A 456 -24.84 -10.20 20.00
CA LEU A 456 -24.20 -8.94 19.63
C LEU A 456 -23.52 -9.07 18.28
N ALA A 457 -23.88 -8.20 17.34
CA ALA A 457 -23.28 -8.14 16.01
C ALA A 457 -22.57 -6.81 15.75
N THR A 458 -21.35 -6.88 15.28
CA THR A 458 -20.61 -5.74 14.73
C THR A 458 -20.36 -5.95 13.26
N SER A 459 -20.31 -4.89 12.47
CA SER A 459 -19.81 -4.99 11.11
C SER A 459 -18.87 -3.85 10.77
N LYS A 460 -17.89 -4.17 9.94
CA LYS A 460 -16.99 -3.23 9.29
C LYS A 460 -17.19 -3.36 7.78
N GLU A 461 -17.54 -2.25 7.13
CA GLU A 461 -17.62 -2.16 5.69
C GLU A 461 -16.51 -1.24 5.20
N THR A 462 -15.69 -1.73 4.27
CA THR A 462 -14.57 -1.02 3.67
C THR A 462 -14.78 -0.97 2.15
N ASN A 463 -14.83 0.24 1.61
CA ASN A 463 -14.87 0.50 0.18
C ASN A 463 -13.53 1.07 -0.24
N VAL A 464 -12.83 0.39 -1.15
CA VAL A 464 -11.57 0.85 -1.74
C VAL A 464 -11.76 1.03 -3.23
N SER A 465 -11.21 2.12 -3.78
CA SER A 465 -11.23 2.36 -5.23
C SER A 465 -9.91 2.99 -5.67
N TYR A 466 -9.38 2.50 -6.80
CA TYR A 466 -8.17 2.99 -7.46
C TYR A 466 -8.52 3.46 -8.89
N PRO A 467 -9.16 4.65 -9.03
CA PRO A 467 -9.35 5.26 -10.35
C PRO A 467 -7.99 5.70 -10.91
N PHE A 468 -7.72 5.28 -12.13
CA PHE A 468 -6.45 5.54 -12.81
C PHE A 468 -6.71 5.85 -14.27
N ASN A 469 -6.00 6.83 -14.82
CA ASN A 469 -5.95 7.07 -16.25
C ASN A 469 -4.55 7.51 -16.65
N ILE A 470 -4.15 7.10 -17.84
CA ILE A 470 -2.91 7.49 -18.48
C ILE A 470 -3.16 7.68 -19.97
N ASN A 471 -2.51 8.67 -20.53
CA ASN A 471 -2.43 8.86 -21.96
C ASN A 471 -1.04 9.37 -22.30
N TYR A 472 -0.37 8.75 -23.25
CA TYR A 472 0.86 9.27 -23.83
C TYR A 472 0.85 9.11 -25.34
N LEU A 473 1.50 10.06 -25.99
CA LEU A 473 1.68 10.10 -27.45
C LEU A 473 3.12 10.49 -27.74
N GLU A 474 3.83 9.57 -28.35
CA GLU A 474 5.16 9.77 -28.90
C GLU A 474 5.05 10.17 -30.37
N THR A 475 5.83 11.16 -30.81
CA THR A 475 5.91 11.61 -32.19
C THR A 475 7.36 11.72 -32.63
N LEU A 476 7.77 10.91 -33.60
CA LEU A 476 9.09 10.95 -34.20
C LEU A 476 9.25 12.21 -35.07
N GLN A 477 10.22 13.03 -34.73
CA GLN A 477 10.55 14.28 -35.43
C GLN A 477 11.50 14.03 -36.61
N ALA A 478 11.56 14.99 -37.55
CA ALA A 478 12.41 14.88 -38.75
C ALA A 478 13.93 14.79 -38.46
N ASN A 479 14.37 15.27 -37.29
CA ASN A 479 15.76 15.17 -36.81
C ASN A 479 16.06 13.85 -36.09
N GLY A 480 15.06 13.00 -35.92
CA GLY A 480 15.16 11.71 -35.21
C GLY A 480 14.79 11.76 -33.73
N ASP A 481 14.57 12.92 -33.14
CA ASP A 481 14.10 13.05 -31.76
C ASP A 481 12.65 12.55 -31.63
N ILE A 482 12.26 12.22 -30.42
CA ILE A 482 10.86 11.85 -30.07
C ILE A 482 10.31 12.89 -29.10
N ASP A 483 9.21 13.53 -29.49
CA ASP A 483 8.40 14.32 -28.57
C ASP A 483 7.35 13.40 -27.93
N GLN A 484 7.31 13.34 -26.59
CA GLN A 484 6.31 12.58 -25.83
C GLN A 484 5.42 13.54 -25.03
N VAL A 485 4.12 13.49 -25.28
CA VAL A 485 3.12 14.21 -24.49
C VAL A 485 2.44 13.20 -23.56
N SER A 486 2.54 13.41 -22.26
CA SER A 486 2.04 12.50 -21.25
C SER A 486 1.04 13.18 -20.30
N THR A 487 -0.02 12.48 -19.93
CA THR A 487 -0.95 12.88 -18.85
C THR A 487 -1.33 11.68 -18.00
N VAL A 488 -1.38 11.86 -16.68
CA VAL A 488 -1.73 10.83 -15.72
C VAL A 488 -2.71 11.36 -14.68
N GLY A 489 -3.71 10.56 -14.34
CA GLY A 489 -4.52 10.69 -13.14
C GLY A 489 -4.41 9.41 -12.32
N GLN A 490 -4.00 9.52 -11.06
CA GLN A 490 -3.78 8.38 -10.16
C GLN A 490 -4.42 8.67 -8.81
N ASN A 491 -5.37 7.83 -8.39
CA ASN A 491 -6.16 8.10 -7.20
C ASN A 491 -6.21 6.87 -6.28
N PHE A 492 -6.18 7.14 -4.97
CA PHE A 492 -6.44 6.20 -3.90
C PHE A 492 -7.61 6.71 -3.06
N LEU A 493 -8.72 5.97 -3.08
CA LEU A 493 -9.93 6.30 -2.33
C LEU A 493 -10.25 5.16 -1.37
N ARG A 494 -10.53 5.48 -0.09
CA ARG A 494 -10.98 4.50 0.91
C ARG A 494 -12.07 5.13 1.79
N ASP A 495 -13.14 4.38 1.98
CA ASP A 495 -14.24 4.69 2.87
C ASP A 495 -14.49 3.52 3.81
N GLU A 496 -14.63 3.77 5.09
CA GLU A 496 -14.75 2.76 6.13
C GLU A 496 -15.89 3.10 7.08
N THR A 497 -16.82 2.17 7.29
CA THR A 497 -17.93 2.34 8.23
C THR A 497 -17.99 1.16 9.19
N GLU A 498 -18.00 1.43 10.49
CA GLU A 498 -18.22 0.44 11.53
C GLU A 498 -19.61 0.60 12.14
N THR A 499 -20.27 -0.53 12.38
CA THR A 499 -21.60 -0.54 13.00
C THR A 499 -21.65 -1.50 14.20
N LEU A 500 -22.51 -1.19 15.16
CA LEU A 500 -22.91 -2.05 16.26
C LEU A 500 -24.42 -2.25 16.17
N GLU A 501 -24.89 -3.50 16.05
CA GLU A 501 -26.31 -3.83 15.88
C GLU A 501 -26.96 -3.06 14.71
N GLY A 502 -26.18 -2.78 13.63
CA GLY A 502 -26.61 -1.99 12.48
C GLY A 502 -26.58 -0.47 12.66
N PHE A 503 -26.28 0.03 13.86
CA PHE A 503 -26.13 1.47 14.10
C PHE A 503 -24.68 1.90 13.82
N PRO A 504 -24.44 2.94 12.98
CA PRO A 504 -23.10 3.45 12.75
C PRO A 504 -22.46 3.96 14.04
N ILE A 505 -21.24 3.50 14.32
CA ILE A 505 -20.45 3.91 15.48
C ILE A 505 -19.16 4.63 15.09
N PHE A 506 -18.66 4.37 13.89
CA PHE A 506 -17.49 5.03 13.35
C PHE A 506 -17.57 5.09 11.82
N HIS A 507 -17.04 6.18 11.26
CA HIS A 507 -16.87 6.34 9.81
C HIS A 507 -15.58 7.11 9.55
N SER A 508 -14.82 6.71 8.52
CA SER A 508 -13.66 7.45 8.04
C SER A 508 -13.54 7.39 6.53
N SER A 509 -12.95 8.42 5.95
CA SER A 509 -12.66 8.48 4.52
C SER A 509 -11.26 9.03 4.24
N VAL A 510 -10.61 8.46 3.22
CA VAL A 510 -9.34 8.91 2.66
C VAL A 510 -9.54 9.13 1.17
N SER A 511 -9.08 10.27 0.67
CA SER A 511 -8.92 10.56 -0.75
C SER A 511 -7.51 11.10 -0.97
N ASN A 512 -6.74 10.46 -1.85
CA ASN A 512 -5.44 10.93 -2.32
C ASN A 512 -5.49 10.92 -3.85
N GLU A 513 -5.59 12.09 -4.44
CA GLU A 513 -5.85 12.29 -5.86
C GLU A 513 -4.72 13.09 -6.48
N LEU A 514 -4.11 12.54 -7.54
CA LEU A 514 -3.02 13.14 -8.29
C LEU A 514 -3.42 13.29 -9.77
N THR A 515 -3.10 14.44 -10.33
CA THR A 515 -3.06 14.65 -11.79
C THR A 515 -1.71 15.24 -12.16
N SER A 516 -1.12 14.76 -13.27
CA SER A 516 0.14 15.28 -13.79
C SER A 516 0.11 15.26 -15.32
N GLY A 517 0.83 16.19 -15.95
CA GLY A 517 1.04 16.24 -17.39
C GLY A 517 2.37 16.90 -17.73
N ASP A 518 3.01 16.42 -18.78
CA ASP A 518 4.30 16.93 -19.29
C ASP A 518 4.45 16.71 -20.78
N THR A 519 5.41 17.42 -21.38
CA THR A 519 5.93 17.18 -22.72
C THR A 519 7.43 17.02 -22.63
N ALA A 520 7.91 15.79 -22.78
CA ALA A 520 9.33 15.44 -22.77
C ALA A 520 9.87 15.32 -24.20
N VAL A 521 11.16 15.58 -24.37
CA VAL A 521 11.90 15.34 -25.62
C VAL A 521 12.94 14.26 -25.37
N PHE A 522 12.89 13.17 -26.13
CA PHE A 522 13.94 12.17 -26.17
C PHE A 522 14.87 12.45 -27.35
N VAL A 523 16.06 12.93 -27.05
CA VAL A 523 17.05 13.33 -28.03
C VAL A 523 17.77 12.12 -28.62
N ALA A 524 17.71 11.95 -29.93
CA ALA A 524 18.35 10.83 -30.60
C ALA A 524 19.88 10.94 -30.59
N SER A 525 20.54 9.81 -30.39
CA SER A 525 21.98 9.65 -30.46
C SER A 525 22.35 8.33 -31.13
N PRO A 526 23.60 8.15 -31.59
CA PRO A 526 24.04 6.88 -32.18
C PRO A 526 23.90 5.65 -31.27
N THR A 527 23.79 5.85 -30.00
CA THR A 527 23.71 4.78 -28.97
C THR A 527 22.30 4.61 -28.37
N GLY A 528 21.30 5.39 -28.84
CA GLY A 528 19.93 5.37 -28.37
C GLY A 528 19.40 6.76 -28.10
N PHE A 529 18.48 6.88 -27.17
CA PHE A 529 17.87 8.16 -26.77
C PHE A 529 18.40 8.61 -25.40
N SER A 530 18.47 9.92 -25.19
CA SER A 530 18.68 10.54 -23.89
C SER A 530 17.55 11.50 -23.59
N LEU A 531 17.16 11.61 -22.30
CA LEU A 531 16.16 12.58 -21.88
C LEU A 531 16.70 14.01 -22.14
N GLY A 532 15.97 14.76 -22.93
CA GLY A 532 16.19 16.17 -23.22
C GLY A 532 15.34 17.07 -22.32
N PRO A 533 15.15 18.35 -22.70
CA PRO A 533 14.33 19.25 -21.92
C PRO A 533 12.85 18.83 -21.97
N ASN A 534 12.17 18.99 -20.85
CA ASN A 534 10.71 18.92 -20.79
C ASN A 534 10.06 20.31 -20.80
N SER A 535 8.78 20.37 -21.05
CA SER A 535 8.02 21.62 -21.08
C SER A 535 6.55 21.44 -20.76
N GLY A 536 5.94 22.48 -20.21
CA GLY A 536 4.52 22.49 -19.92
C GLY A 536 4.11 21.58 -18.75
N GLN A 537 5.08 21.10 -17.97
CA GLN A 537 4.81 20.29 -16.80
C GLN A 537 3.84 20.99 -15.84
N THR A 538 2.81 20.26 -15.45
CA THR A 538 1.88 20.66 -14.38
C THR A 538 1.51 19.45 -13.56
N SER A 539 1.49 19.59 -12.24
CA SER A 539 0.97 18.54 -11.37
C SER A 539 0.19 19.11 -10.20
N LYS A 540 -0.78 18.32 -9.72
CA LYS A 540 -1.60 18.65 -8.56
C LYS A 540 -1.88 17.38 -7.79
N GLN A 541 -1.57 17.40 -6.48
CA GLN A 541 -1.98 16.36 -5.54
C GLN A 541 -2.88 16.94 -4.45
N THR A 542 -3.97 16.25 -4.14
CA THR A 542 -4.84 16.60 -3.02
C THR A 542 -5.06 15.38 -2.14
N TYR A 543 -4.60 15.46 -0.90
CA TYR A 543 -4.89 14.46 0.14
C TYR A 543 -5.94 14.99 1.09
N ILE A 544 -6.97 14.17 1.39
CA ILE A 544 -8.01 14.47 2.37
C ILE A 544 -8.25 13.24 3.23
N PHE A 545 -8.21 13.42 4.54
CA PHE A 545 -8.68 12.46 5.54
C PHE A 545 -9.77 13.09 6.39
N LYS A 546 -10.84 12.35 6.68
CA LYS A 546 -11.92 12.76 7.60
C LYS A 546 -12.42 11.57 8.37
N ASP A 547 -12.84 11.78 9.63
CA ASP A 547 -13.56 10.78 10.40
C ASP A 547 -14.76 11.36 11.17
N SER A 548 -15.61 10.47 11.70
CA SER A 548 -16.80 10.81 12.48
C SER A 548 -16.48 11.33 13.88
N LEU A 549 -15.23 11.25 14.34
CA LEU A 549 -14.76 11.80 15.60
C LEU A 549 -14.35 13.27 15.47
N GLY A 550 -14.43 13.83 14.25
CA GLY A 550 -14.08 15.20 13.94
C GLY A 550 -12.61 15.43 13.59
N ASN A 551 -11.83 14.35 13.43
CA ASN A 551 -10.48 14.48 12.92
C ASN A 551 -10.52 14.74 11.41
N CYS A 552 -9.68 15.67 10.96
CA CYS A 552 -9.57 16.03 9.56
C CYS A 552 -8.14 16.46 9.24
N TYR A 553 -7.67 16.04 8.08
CA TYR A 553 -6.45 16.54 7.45
C TYR A 553 -6.74 16.81 5.98
N SER A 554 -6.26 17.92 5.44
CA SER A 554 -6.22 18.12 3.99
C SER A 554 -4.99 18.92 3.60
N ARG A 555 -4.40 18.53 2.46
CA ARG A 555 -3.31 19.25 1.81
C ARG A 555 -3.48 19.18 0.31
N THR A 556 -3.34 20.34 -0.36
CA THR A 556 -3.24 20.41 -1.81
C THR A 556 -1.90 21.02 -2.17
N LEU A 557 -1.15 20.31 -3.02
CA LEU A 557 0.08 20.75 -3.65
C LEU A 557 -0.21 21.05 -5.12
N ASN A 558 0.37 22.11 -5.66
CA ASN A 558 0.39 22.37 -7.10
C ASN A 558 1.81 22.66 -7.54
N ALA A 559 2.17 22.16 -8.72
CA ALA A 559 3.44 22.44 -9.35
C ALA A 559 3.26 22.80 -10.84
N ALA A 560 4.21 23.54 -11.36
CA ALA A 560 4.30 23.86 -12.77
C ALA A 560 5.78 24.05 -13.16
N ASN A 561 6.16 23.58 -14.33
CA ASN A 561 7.54 23.61 -14.83
C ASN A 561 8.54 22.98 -13.83
N ASN A 562 8.16 21.87 -13.22
CA ASN A 562 8.92 21.11 -12.22
C ASN A 562 9.27 21.92 -10.94
N GLU A 563 8.48 22.94 -10.63
CA GLU A 563 8.63 23.73 -9.40
C GLU A 563 7.32 23.77 -8.62
N LEU A 564 7.40 23.62 -7.31
CA LEU A 564 6.25 23.74 -6.41
C LEU A 564 5.72 25.20 -6.43
N THR A 565 4.48 25.39 -6.85
CA THR A 565 3.87 26.72 -7.00
C THR A 565 2.98 27.11 -5.83
N SER A 566 2.37 26.13 -5.15
CA SER A 566 1.55 26.41 -3.97
C SER A 566 1.34 25.20 -3.08
N VAL A 567 1.14 25.48 -1.79
CA VAL A 567 0.72 24.52 -0.75
C VAL A 567 -0.50 25.11 -0.04
N ALA A 568 -1.57 24.31 0.06
CA ALA A 568 -2.78 24.72 0.78
C ALA A 568 -3.17 23.63 1.81
N ASP A 569 -2.90 23.92 3.08
CA ASP A 569 -3.24 23.04 4.20
C ASP A 569 -4.64 23.33 4.75
N GLN A 570 -5.34 22.28 5.23
CA GLN A 570 -6.62 22.33 5.95
C GLN A 570 -7.78 23.02 5.22
N LYS A 571 -7.65 23.26 3.91
CA LYS A 571 -8.66 23.99 3.13
C LYS A 571 -10.00 23.24 3.02
N GLU A 572 -9.94 21.90 2.96
CA GLU A 572 -11.12 21.03 2.84
C GLU A 572 -11.64 20.52 4.20
N CYS A 573 -10.98 20.89 5.30
CA CYS A 573 -11.38 20.54 6.65
C CYS A 573 -12.44 21.50 7.17
N LYS A 574 -13.69 21.28 6.75
CA LYS A 574 -14.83 21.98 7.33
C LYS A 574 -15.40 21.14 8.48
N PRO A 575 -15.75 21.74 9.63
CA PRO A 575 -16.42 21.00 10.69
C PRO A 575 -17.74 20.42 10.15
N HIS A 576 -17.86 19.10 10.15
CA HIS A 576 -19.12 18.43 9.93
C HIS A 576 -19.77 18.23 11.29
N PHE A 577 -20.81 19.02 11.57
CA PHE A 577 -21.71 18.73 12.67
C PHE A 577 -22.71 17.70 12.15
N PHE A 578 -22.63 16.47 12.65
CA PHE A 578 -23.72 15.52 12.49
C PHE A 578 -24.85 15.93 13.44
N PHE A 579 -25.98 16.35 12.88
CA PHE A 579 -27.22 16.51 13.62
C PHE A 579 -28.06 15.23 13.48
#